data_163fdae5e669c0021ff5b2f617894412
#
_entry.id   163fdae5e669c0021ff5b2f617894412
#
_cell.length_a   1.000
_cell.length_b   1.000
_cell.length_c   1.000
_cell.angle_alpha   90.00
_cell.angle_beta   90.00
_cell.angle_gamma   90.00
#
_symmetry.space_group_name_H-M   'P 1'
#
loop_
_entity.id
_entity.type
_entity.pdbx_description
1 polymer ?
#
loop_
_entity_poly.entity_id
_entity_poly.type
_entity_poly.pdbx_seq_one_letter_code
_entity_poly.pdbx_strand_id
1 'polypeptide(L)'
;MKRSAASVLGGLTRRLKGVLSPRPRPPAGTFQPYNHTLPDRYPWLFRAAAAALAGREQLHLLSFGCSRGDEVVSLRGYFPGAVIRGLDVDPRNISQCLARMPPGTPAVSFASAATTAAEPDASYDAIFCLAVLVHGGLVIRAATRSDPLLRFADFERVVTDFHRCLKPGGLLFLHTTNFRFCDTGVAAQFDVMLSAPPQAMSVDGKFDRDNRLLKDVQYYDVGFRKR
;
A
#
# COMPACT_ATOMS: atom_id res chain seq x y z
N MET A 1 53.71 -7.88 -26.82
CA MET A 1 52.55 -8.68 -26.30
C MET A 1 51.26 -7.92 -26.66
N LYS A 2 50.58 -8.37 -27.71
CA LYS A 2 49.32 -7.75 -28.18
C LYS A 2 48.14 -8.45 -27.48
N ARG A 3 47.42 -7.76 -26.57
CA ARG A 3 46.17 -8.26 -26.00
C ARG A 3 45.04 -8.02 -26.99
N SER A 4 44.34 -9.07 -27.35
CA SER A 4 43.31 -9.15 -28.35
C SER A 4 42.07 -8.31 -27.96
N ALA A 5 41.59 -7.50 -28.89
CA ALA A 5 40.41 -6.61 -28.78
C ALA A 5 39.07 -7.39 -28.72
N ALA A 6 39.08 -8.74 -28.78
CA ALA A 6 37.87 -9.53 -28.83
C ALA A 6 37.17 -9.74 -27.45
N SER A 7 37.88 -9.51 -26.32
CA SER A 7 37.32 -9.76 -24.99
C SER A 7 36.48 -8.57 -24.43
N VAL A 8 36.60 -7.38 -25.00
CA VAL A 8 35.89 -6.18 -24.52
C VAL A 8 34.48 -6.08 -25.12
N LEU A 9 34.29 -6.55 -26.35
CA LEU A 9 32.95 -6.54 -27.00
C LEU A 9 31.98 -7.58 -26.45
N GLY A 10 32.48 -8.71 -25.89
CA GLY A 10 31.63 -9.73 -25.29
C GLY A 10 30.96 -9.32 -23.97
N GLY A 11 31.60 -8.41 -23.21
CA GLY A 11 31.06 -7.90 -21.94
C GLY A 11 29.95 -6.85 -22.12
N LEU A 12 30.03 -6.04 -23.17
CA LEU A 12 29.02 -4.99 -23.45
C LEU A 12 27.71 -5.58 -23.97
N THR A 13 27.79 -6.61 -24.84
CA THR A 13 26.58 -7.26 -25.38
C THR A 13 25.79 -8.06 -24.33
N ARG A 14 26.46 -8.56 -23.29
CA ARG A 14 25.80 -9.26 -22.17
C ARG A 14 25.04 -8.30 -21.23
N ARG A 15 25.54 -7.05 -21.04
CA ARG A 15 24.86 -6.03 -20.25
C ARG A 15 23.65 -5.43 -20.97
N LEU A 16 23.66 -5.32 -22.29
CA LEU A 16 22.54 -4.79 -23.07
C LEU A 16 21.38 -5.79 -23.23
N LYS A 17 21.63 -7.11 -23.20
CA LYS A 17 20.58 -8.13 -23.24
C LYS A 17 19.75 -8.19 -21.96
N GLY A 18 20.27 -7.75 -20.80
CA GLY A 18 19.50 -7.67 -19.53
C GLY A 18 18.53 -6.48 -19.46
N VAL A 19 18.69 -5.49 -20.36
CA VAL A 19 17.86 -4.26 -20.36
C VAL A 19 16.62 -4.39 -21.28
N LEU A 20 16.56 -5.41 -22.15
CA LEU A 20 15.51 -5.60 -23.15
C LEU A 20 14.53 -6.73 -22.87
N SER A 21 14.61 -7.40 -21.71
CA SER A 21 13.55 -8.33 -21.30
C SER A 21 12.29 -7.52 -20.96
N PRO A 22 11.15 -7.72 -21.66
CA PRO A 22 9.91 -7.07 -21.29
C PRO A 22 9.62 -7.40 -19.83
N ARG A 23 9.49 -6.38 -18.98
CA ARG A 23 9.02 -6.62 -17.62
C ARG A 23 7.65 -7.29 -17.68
N PRO A 24 7.42 -8.38 -16.94
CA PRO A 24 6.11 -9.01 -16.92
C PRO A 24 5.05 -7.94 -16.63
N ARG A 25 3.95 -7.99 -17.37
CA ARG A 25 2.83 -7.06 -17.14
C ARG A 25 2.36 -7.24 -15.70
N PRO A 26 2.20 -6.14 -14.93
CA PRO A 26 1.67 -6.23 -13.58
C PRO A 26 0.31 -6.95 -13.57
N PRO A 27 -0.02 -7.71 -12.52
CA PRO A 27 -1.34 -8.29 -12.36
C PRO A 27 -2.45 -7.25 -12.50
N ALA A 28 -3.62 -7.63 -12.99
CA ALA A 28 -4.78 -6.74 -13.06
C ALA A 28 -5.12 -6.23 -11.65
N GLY A 29 -5.44 -4.93 -11.52
CA GLY A 29 -5.70 -4.29 -10.23
C GLY A 29 -4.45 -3.80 -9.50
N THR A 30 -3.26 -3.90 -10.10
CA THR A 30 -2.03 -3.31 -9.55
C THR A 30 -2.09 -1.79 -9.69
N PHE A 31 -2.08 -1.08 -8.55
CA PHE A 31 -1.96 0.39 -8.50
C PHE A 31 -0.49 0.81 -8.57
N GLN A 32 0.35 0.20 -7.72
CA GLN A 32 1.78 0.47 -7.65
C GLN A 32 2.59 -0.67 -8.30
N PRO A 33 3.31 -0.42 -9.41
CA PRO A 33 4.09 -1.47 -10.08
C PRO A 33 5.43 -1.76 -9.40
N TYR A 34 5.80 -0.98 -8.37
CA TYR A 34 7.07 -1.11 -7.65
C TYR A 34 6.83 -1.79 -6.30
N ASN A 35 7.52 -2.89 -6.10
CA ASN A 35 7.44 -3.68 -4.88
C ASN A 35 8.55 -3.27 -3.88
N HIS A 36 8.46 -2.04 -3.35
CA HIS A 36 9.41 -1.53 -2.36
C HIS A 36 8.80 -1.59 -0.97
N THR A 37 9.36 -2.45 -0.13
CA THR A 37 8.93 -2.63 1.26
C THR A 37 10.15 -2.69 2.17
N LEU A 38 9.99 -2.24 3.41
CA LEU A 38 11.02 -2.27 4.46
C LEU A 38 10.33 -2.57 5.80
N PRO A 39 11.01 -3.31 6.70
CA PRO A 39 10.54 -3.46 8.08
C PRO A 39 10.38 -2.08 8.74
N ASP A 40 9.32 -1.94 9.53
CA ASP A 40 9.01 -0.74 10.33
C ASP A 40 9.10 0.60 9.56
N ARG A 41 8.63 0.59 8.31
CA ARG A 41 8.73 1.75 7.40
C ARG A 41 8.00 2.98 7.92
N TYR A 42 6.93 2.81 8.73
CA TYR A 42 6.08 3.89 9.24
C TYR A 42 5.86 3.79 10.76
N PRO A 43 6.94 3.81 11.58
CA PRO A 43 6.84 3.54 13.03
C PRO A 43 5.95 4.54 13.78
N TRP A 44 5.92 5.80 13.33
CA TRP A 44 5.07 6.84 13.91
C TRP A 44 3.58 6.53 13.71
N LEU A 45 3.20 6.00 12.53
CA LEU A 45 1.83 5.63 12.20
C LEU A 45 1.40 4.38 12.99
N PHE A 46 2.26 3.36 13.08
CA PHE A 46 1.97 2.15 13.84
C PHE A 46 1.84 2.43 15.34
N ARG A 47 2.67 3.33 15.90
CA ARG A 47 2.51 3.79 17.29
C ARG A 47 1.19 4.52 17.52
N ALA A 48 0.80 5.41 16.61
CA ALA A 48 -0.48 6.11 16.71
C ALA A 48 -1.67 5.12 16.63
N ALA A 49 -1.59 4.14 15.73
CA ALA A 49 -2.59 3.07 15.61
C ALA A 49 -2.68 2.25 16.90
N ALA A 50 -1.54 1.83 17.48
CA ALA A 50 -1.48 1.07 18.72
C ALA A 50 -2.09 1.85 19.89
N ALA A 51 -1.78 3.15 20.01
CA ALA A 51 -2.38 4.01 21.02
C ALA A 51 -3.91 4.15 20.86
N ALA A 52 -4.39 4.30 19.62
CA ALA A 52 -5.82 4.47 19.34
C ALA A 52 -6.65 3.19 19.53
N LEU A 53 -6.01 2.02 19.48
CA LEU A 53 -6.63 0.70 19.70
C LEU A 53 -6.32 0.11 21.08
N ALA A 54 -5.63 0.83 21.94
CA ALA A 54 -5.29 0.37 23.27
C ALA A 54 -6.54 -0.03 24.07
N GLY A 55 -6.43 -1.13 24.82
CA GLY A 55 -7.54 -1.68 25.62
C GLY A 55 -8.58 -2.45 24.84
N ARG A 56 -8.46 -2.58 23.51
CA ARG A 56 -9.30 -3.48 22.73
C ARG A 56 -8.67 -4.88 22.69
N GLU A 57 -9.48 -5.88 22.87
CA GLU A 57 -9.08 -7.28 22.78
C GLU A 57 -9.40 -7.87 21.41
N GLN A 58 -8.70 -8.95 21.03
CA GLN A 58 -8.95 -9.73 19.82
C GLN A 58 -9.01 -8.88 18.55
N LEU A 59 -8.05 -7.97 18.40
CA LEU A 59 -7.97 -7.10 17.22
C LEU A 59 -7.81 -7.89 15.93
N HIS A 60 -8.60 -7.52 14.92
CA HIS A 60 -8.47 -8.00 13.54
C HIS A 60 -7.92 -6.88 12.67
N LEU A 61 -6.76 -7.09 12.05
CA LEU A 61 -6.05 -6.11 11.26
C LEU A 61 -5.90 -6.59 9.82
N LEU A 62 -6.04 -5.67 8.86
CA LEU A 62 -5.79 -5.93 7.45
C LEU A 62 -4.60 -5.08 6.97
N SER A 63 -3.59 -5.72 6.38
CA SER A 63 -2.54 -5.10 5.58
C SER A 63 -2.88 -5.30 4.10
N PHE A 64 -3.36 -4.24 3.44
CA PHE A 64 -3.72 -4.27 2.03
C PHE A 64 -2.55 -3.79 1.18
N GLY A 65 -2.08 -4.62 0.26
CA GLY A 65 -0.83 -4.46 -0.48
C GLY A 65 0.38 -4.83 0.39
N CYS A 66 0.29 -5.93 1.13
CA CYS A 66 1.29 -6.35 2.12
C CYS A 66 2.67 -6.68 1.53
N SER A 67 2.79 -6.72 0.19
CA SER A 67 4.04 -7.06 -0.49
C SER A 67 4.63 -8.39 0.03
N ARG A 68 5.89 -8.42 0.39
CA ARG A 68 6.60 -9.60 0.92
C ARG A 68 6.44 -9.81 2.43
N GLY A 69 5.47 -9.12 3.06
CA GLY A 69 5.07 -9.30 4.45
C GLY A 69 5.84 -8.45 5.48
N ASP A 70 6.70 -7.53 5.08
CA ASP A 70 7.45 -6.69 6.03
C ASP A 70 6.52 -5.83 6.90
N GLU A 71 5.42 -5.31 6.33
CA GLU A 71 4.39 -4.58 7.08
C GLU A 71 3.67 -5.50 8.08
N VAL A 72 3.34 -6.72 7.69
CA VAL A 72 2.68 -7.69 8.58
C VAL A 72 3.58 -8.06 9.76
N VAL A 73 4.89 -8.23 9.52
CA VAL A 73 5.88 -8.44 10.60
C VAL A 73 5.93 -7.24 11.53
N SER A 74 5.94 -6.03 10.99
CA SER A 74 5.92 -4.80 11.78
C SER A 74 4.64 -4.71 12.62
N LEU A 75 3.47 -4.91 12.01
CA LEU A 75 2.18 -4.92 12.71
C LEU A 75 2.15 -5.97 13.83
N ARG A 76 2.72 -7.15 13.65
CA ARG A 76 2.86 -8.16 14.71
C ARG A 76 3.65 -7.63 15.91
N GLY A 77 4.68 -6.83 15.68
CA GLY A 77 5.47 -6.21 16.75
C GLY A 77 4.66 -5.20 17.57
N TYR A 78 3.81 -4.40 16.93
CA TYR A 78 2.95 -3.41 17.62
C TYR A 78 1.67 -4.01 18.19
N PHE A 79 1.19 -5.13 17.64
CA PHE A 79 -0.07 -5.80 18.01
C PHE A 79 0.16 -7.31 18.19
N PRO A 80 0.84 -7.74 19.26
CA PRO A 80 1.28 -9.14 19.41
C PRO A 80 0.14 -10.13 19.49
N GLY A 81 -1.05 -9.73 19.98
CA GLY A 81 -2.25 -10.58 20.09
C GLY A 81 -3.23 -10.49 18.93
N ALA A 82 -2.97 -9.64 17.91
CA ALA A 82 -3.94 -9.42 16.84
C ALA A 82 -4.02 -10.57 15.85
N VAL A 83 -5.19 -10.77 15.26
CA VAL A 83 -5.36 -11.52 14.00
C VAL A 83 -5.00 -10.60 12.85
N ILE A 84 -4.01 -10.99 12.02
CA ILE A 84 -3.54 -10.16 10.92
C ILE A 84 -3.76 -10.86 9.59
N ARG A 85 -4.47 -10.19 8.70
CA ARG A 85 -4.68 -10.59 7.31
C ARG A 85 -3.79 -9.76 6.40
N GLY A 86 -2.98 -10.40 5.55
CA GLY A 86 -2.22 -9.75 4.48
C GLY A 86 -2.83 -10.05 3.12
N LEU A 87 -3.12 -9.02 2.33
CA LEU A 87 -3.55 -9.14 0.93
C LEU A 87 -2.51 -8.48 0.02
N ASP A 88 -2.16 -9.15 -1.07
CA ASP A 88 -1.36 -8.56 -2.15
C ASP A 88 -1.83 -9.10 -3.50
N VAL A 89 -1.78 -8.27 -4.53
CA VAL A 89 -2.21 -8.63 -5.87
C VAL A 89 -1.26 -9.63 -6.55
N ASP A 90 0.03 -9.63 -6.19
CA ASP A 90 1.03 -10.52 -6.78
C ASP A 90 1.14 -11.84 -5.98
N PRO A 91 0.73 -12.99 -6.54
CA PRO A 91 0.82 -14.27 -5.86
C PRO A 91 2.26 -14.66 -5.49
N ARG A 92 3.27 -14.11 -6.16
CA ARG A 92 4.69 -14.34 -5.81
C ARG A 92 5.04 -13.67 -4.49
N ASN A 93 4.48 -12.49 -4.20
CA ASN A 93 4.61 -11.84 -2.91
C ASN A 93 3.99 -12.69 -1.80
N ILE A 94 2.80 -13.22 -2.03
CA ILE A 94 2.11 -14.10 -1.06
C ILE A 94 2.92 -15.38 -0.82
N SER A 95 3.49 -15.99 -1.85
CA SER A 95 4.38 -17.16 -1.68
C SER A 95 5.59 -16.84 -0.80
N GLN A 96 6.17 -15.63 -0.93
CA GLN A 96 7.27 -15.18 -0.08
C GLN A 96 6.80 -14.92 1.37
N CYS A 97 5.62 -14.34 1.57
CA CYS A 97 5.02 -14.16 2.89
C CYS A 97 4.90 -15.51 3.62
N LEU A 98 4.32 -16.50 2.94
CA LEU A 98 4.12 -17.85 3.50
C LEU A 98 5.45 -18.55 3.81
N ALA A 99 6.47 -18.37 2.96
CA ALA A 99 7.81 -18.95 3.19
C ALA A 99 8.55 -18.29 4.38
N ARG A 100 8.28 -17.02 4.66
CA ARG A 100 8.93 -16.26 5.76
C ARG A 100 8.24 -16.42 7.10
N MET A 101 6.97 -16.80 7.11
CA MET A 101 6.21 -17.02 8.36
C MET A 101 6.41 -18.46 8.81
N PRO A 102 6.92 -18.68 10.03
CA PRO A 102 7.03 -20.04 10.58
C PRO A 102 5.66 -20.74 10.57
N PRO A 103 5.63 -22.04 10.25
CA PRO A 103 4.41 -22.84 10.40
C PRO A 103 3.86 -22.68 11.82
N GLY A 104 2.57 -22.43 11.93
CA GLY A 104 1.93 -22.25 13.24
C GLY A 104 2.08 -20.87 13.86
N THR A 105 2.57 -19.85 13.12
CA THR A 105 2.48 -18.44 13.59
C THR A 105 1.01 -18.11 13.84
N PRO A 106 0.60 -17.92 15.11
CA PRO A 106 -0.82 -17.76 15.42
C PRO A 106 -1.39 -16.53 14.73
N ALA A 107 -2.61 -16.69 14.20
CA ALA A 107 -3.45 -15.58 13.77
C ALA A 107 -2.85 -14.67 12.66
N VAL A 108 -1.99 -15.21 11.75
CA VAL A 108 -1.57 -14.53 10.53
C VAL A 108 -2.00 -15.34 9.31
N SER A 109 -2.60 -14.68 8.33
CA SER A 109 -3.00 -15.30 7.07
C SER A 109 -2.76 -14.38 5.89
N PHE A 110 -2.55 -14.97 4.70
CA PHE A 110 -2.29 -14.26 3.46
C PHE A 110 -3.16 -14.76 2.32
N ALA A 111 -3.53 -13.86 1.40
CA ALA A 111 -4.14 -14.25 0.15
C ALA A 111 -3.74 -13.31 -0.99
N SER A 112 -3.74 -13.85 -2.21
CA SER A 112 -3.60 -13.04 -3.42
C SER A 112 -4.96 -12.44 -3.77
N ALA A 113 -5.06 -11.10 -3.69
CA ALA A 113 -6.27 -10.37 -4.01
C ALA A 113 -5.95 -8.93 -4.44
N ALA A 114 -6.67 -8.43 -5.43
CA ALA A 114 -6.61 -7.04 -5.89
C ALA A 114 -7.63 -6.13 -5.20
N THR A 115 -8.56 -6.69 -4.43
CA THR A 115 -9.66 -6.00 -3.75
C THR A 115 -9.97 -6.70 -2.43
N THR A 116 -10.79 -6.07 -1.60
CA THR A 116 -11.32 -6.66 -0.36
C THR A 116 -12.72 -7.28 -0.53
N ALA A 117 -13.16 -7.50 -1.77
CA ALA A 117 -14.52 -7.98 -2.06
C ALA A 117 -14.86 -9.33 -1.42
N ALA A 118 -13.85 -10.20 -1.20
CA ALA A 118 -14.02 -11.48 -0.51
C ALA A 118 -13.90 -11.38 1.02
N GLU A 119 -13.49 -10.23 1.55
CA GLU A 119 -13.36 -10.04 2.98
C GLU A 119 -14.74 -9.69 3.58
N PRO A 120 -15.06 -10.20 4.81
CA PRO A 120 -16.36 -9.99 5.41
C PRO A 120 -16.64 -8.51 5.77
N ASP A 121 -17.92 -8.17 5.84
CA ASP A 121 -18.39 -6.87 6.35
C ASP A 121 -18.03 -6.71 7.83
N ALA A 122 -17.74 -5.48 8.23
CA ALA A 122 -17.51 -5.09 9.64
C ALA A 122 -16.61 -6.07 10.41
N SER A 123 -15.54 -6.56 9.78
CA SER A 123 -14.66 -7.60 10.32
C SER A 123 -13.33 -7.07 10.86
N TYR A 124 -12.90 -5.88 10.43
CA TYR A 124 -11.59 -5.33 10.79
C TYR A 124 -11.68 -4.17 11.77
N ASP A 125 -10.80 -4.20 12.78
CA ASP A 125 -10.59 -3.09 13.72
C ASP A 125 -9.68 -2.01 13.12
N ALA A 126 -8.75 -2.42 12.24
CA ALA A 126 -7.98 -1.47 11.43
C ALA A 126 -7.58 -2.05 10.07
N ILE A 127 -7.52 -1.16 9.07
CA ILE A 127 -7.01 -1.44 7.72
C ILE A 127 -5.83 -0.51 7.45
N PHE A 128 -4.70 -1.09 7.02
CA PHE A 128 -3.50 -0.39 6.61
C PHE A 128 -3.34 -0.54 5.09
N CYS A 129 -3.29 0.59 4.38
CA CYS A 129 -3.07 0.67 2.94
C CYS A 129 -1.98 1.73 2.69
N LEU A 130 -0.72 1.32 2.83
CA LEU A 130 0.42 2.21 2.90
C LEU A 130 1.29 2.09 1.64
N ALA A 131 1.37 3.17 0.85
CA ALA A 131 2.08 3.23 -0.44
C ALA A 131 1.57 2.22 -1.49
N VAL A 132 0.26 1.98 -1.52
CA VAL A 132 -0.41 1.08 -2.47
C VAL A 132 -1.20 1.87 -3.50
N LEU A 133 -2.06 2.80 -3.06
CA LEU A 133 -2.94 3.59 -3.93
C LEU A 133 -2.20 4.81 -4.50
N VAL A 134 -1.05 4.54 -5.09
CA VAL A 134 -0.11 5.51 -5.66
C VAL A 134 0.53 4.94 -6.92
N HIS A 135 0.95 5.80 -7.85
CA HIS A 135 1.72 5.36 -9.01
C HIS A 135 2.91 6.31 -9.25
N GLY A 136 4.11 5.84 -8.91
CA GLY A 136 5.35 6.63 -9.02
C GLY A 136 5.63 7.17 -10.44
N GLY A 137 5.10 6.53 -11.49
CA GLY A 137 5.19 7.01 -12.85
C GLY A 137 4.50 8.36 -13.10
N LEU A 138 3.58 8.78 -12.24
CA LEU A 138 2.94 10.10 -12.33
C LEU A 138 3.93 11.22 -12.01
N VAL A 139 4.76 11.03 -10.98
CA VAL A 139 5.83 11.97 -10.60
C VAL A 139 6.93 11.99 -11.66
N ILE A 140 7.42 10.80 -12.07
CA ILE A 140 8.51 10.67 -13.06
C ILE A 140 8.15 11.38 -14.39
N ARG A 141 6.88 11.35 -14.78
CA ARG A 141 6.38 11.95 -16.03
C ARG A 141 5.91 13.39 -15.87
N ALA A 142 5.98 13.99 -14.68
CA ALA A 142 5.38 15.29 -14.35
C ALA A 142 3.93 15.36 -14.87
N ALA A 143 3.14 14.31 -14.59
CA ALA A 143 1.83 14.11 -15.17
C ALA A 143 0.84 15.18 -14.65
N THR A 144 0.11 15.80 -15.57
CA THR A 144 -0.99 16.72 -15.24
C THR A 144 -2.34 16.01 -15.12
N ARG A 145 -2.38 14.74 -15.55
CA ARG A 145 -3.52 13.82 -15.41
C ARG A 145 -3.08 12.46 -14.92
N SER A 146 -3.88 11.84 -14.05
CA SER A 146 -3.56 10.53 -13.49
C SER A 146 -4.21 9.35 -14.23
N ASP A 147 -5.32 9.56 -14.93
CA ASP A 147 -6.17 8.53 -15.52
C ASP A 147 -5.49 7.53 -16.48
N PRO A 148 -4.39 7.84 -17.18
CA PRO A 148 -3.66 6.84 -17.94
C PRO A 148 -2.96 5.76 -17.09
N LEU A 149 -2.72 6.04 -15.79
CA LEU A 149 -2.01 5.15 -14.89
C LEU A 149 -2.84 4.76 -13.65
N LEU A 150 -3.60 5.71 -13.10
CA LEU A 150 -4.40 5.54 -11.89
C LEU A 150 -5.62 6.47 -11.94
N ARG A 151 -6.82 5.92 -11.81
CA ARG A 151 -8.08 6.69 -11.86
C ARG A 151 -8.64 6.89 -10.47
N PHE A 152 -9.24 8.08 -10.24
CA PHE A 152 -9.95 8.37 -8.99
C PHE A 152 -11.05 7.34 -8.69
N ALA A 153 -11.82 6.94 -9.69
CA ALA A 153 -12.88 5.95 -9.52
C ALA A 153 -12.37 4.59 -8.99
N ASP A 154 -11.15 4.18 -9.37
CA ASP A 154 -10.55 2.94 -8.84
C ASP A 154 -10.11 3.12 -7.38
N PHE A 155 -9.55 4.29 -7.04
CA PHE A 155 -9.22 4.66 -5.66
C PHE A 155 -10.49 4.70 -4.79
N GLU A 156 -11.52 5.42 -5.23
CA GLU A 156 -12.79 5.57 -4.51
C GLU A 156 -13.46 4.22 -4.26
N ARG A 157 -13.50 3.34 -5.26
CA ARG A 157 -14.03 1.98 -5.11
C ARG A 157 -13.32 1.19 -4.02
N VAL A 158 -11.98 1.25 -3.96
CA VAL A 158 -11.20 0.53 -2.95
C VAL A 158 -11.48 1.07 -1.55
N VAL A 159 -11.49 2.39 -1.35
CA VAL A 159 -11.73 2.96 -0.02
C VAL A 159 -13.18 2.80 0.43
N THR A 160 -14.14 2.75 -0.51
CA THR A 160 -15.53 2.41 -0.23
C THR A 160 -15.64 0.97 0.28
N ASP A 161 -14.90 0.05 -0.32
CA ASP A 161 -14.89 -1.35 0.11
C ASP A 161 -14.17 -1.51 1.47
N PHE A 162 -13.13 -0.72 1.75
CA PHE A 162 -12.54 -0.65 3.10
C PHE A 162 -13.55 -0.18 4.15
N HIS A 163 -14.39 0.82 3.81
CA HIS A 163 -15.46 1.25 4.72
C HIS A 163 -16.41 0.09 5.04
N ARG A 164 -16.81 -0.72 4.07
CA ARG A 164 -17.65 -1.91 4.28
C ARG A 164 -16.99 -2.90 5.26
N CYS A 165 -15.70 -3.18 5.06
CA CYS A 165 -14.96 -4.16 5.84
C CYS A 165 -14.62 -3.70 7.27
N LEU A 166 -14.58 -2.39 7.52
CA LEU A 166 -14.29 -1.85 8.84
C LEU A 166 -15.50 -1.96 9.78
N LYS A 167 -15.24 -2.37 11.02
CA LYS A 167 -16.19 -2.27 12.13
C LYS A 167 -16.57 -0.81 12.40
N PRO A 168 -17.74 -0.51 13.00
CA PRO A 168 -18.00 0.79 13.60
C PRO A 168 -16.87 1.15 14.59
N GLY A 169 -16.37 2.39 14.53
CA GLY A 169 -15.20 2.82 15.30
C GLY A 169 -13.86 2.23 14.84
N GLY A 170 -13.84 1.47 13.74
CA GLY A 170 -12.63 0.94 13.12
C GLY A 170 -11.78 2.01 12.46
N LEU A 171 -10.49 1.72 12.26
CA LEU A 171 -9.51 2.69 11.79
C LEU A 171 -9.05 2.38 10.36
N LEU A 172 -8.97 3.42 9.53
CA LEU A 172 -8.37 3.35 8.20
C LEU A 172 -7.10 4.18 8.15
N PHE A 173 -6.01 3.58 7.72
CA PHE A 173 -4.74 4.26 7.49
C PHE A 173 -4.41 4.25 6.01
N LEU A 174 -4.36 5.46 5.43
CA LEU A 174 -3.99 5.69 4.03
C LEU A 174 -2.77 6.62 3.98
N HIS A 175 -1.64 6.13 3.54
CA HIS A 175 -0.43 6.93 3.41
C HIS A 175 0.19 6.75 2.03
N THR A 176 0.80 7.82 1.51
CA THR A 176 1.39 7.81 0.15
C THR A 176 0.35 7.42 -0.91
N THR A 177 -0.59 8.32 -1.17
CA THR A 177 -1.65 8.16 -2.17
C THR A 177 -1.60 9.30 -3.19
N ASN A 178 -2.06 9.09 -4.42
CA ASN A 178 -2.21 10.17 -5.40
C ASN A 178 -3.54 10.92 -5.29
N PHE A 179 -4.49 10.43 -4.49
CA PHE A 179 -5.77 11.09 -4.27
C PHE A 179 -5.97 11.40 -2.79
N ARG A 180 -6.82 12.38 -2.48
CA ARG A 180 -7.20 12.73 -1.12
C ARG A 180 -8.40 11.90 -0.70
N PHE A 181 -8.39 11.38 0.52
CA PHE A 181 -9.53 10.63 1.05
C PHE A 181 -10.77 11.50 1.20
N CYS A 182 -10.61 12.79 1.56
CA CYS A 182 -11.72 13.74 1.72
C CYS A 182 -12.52 13.98 0.43
N ASP A 183 -11.99 13.62 -0.74
CA ASP A 183 -12.70 13.76 -2.02
C ASP A 183 -13.64 12.58 -2.29
N THR A 184 -13.61 11.52 -1.49
CA THR A 184 -14.42 10.31 -1.70
C THR A 184 -15.82 10.44 -1.10
N GLY A 185 -16.80 9.73 -1.67
CA GLY A 185 -18.17 9.73 -1.17
C GLY A 185 -18.33 9.17 0.25
N VAL A 186 -17.37 8.33 0.72
CA VAL A 186 -17.41 7.75 2.07
C VAL A 186 -16.73 8.62 3.12
N ALA A 187 -16.01 9.68 2.74
CA ALA A 187 -15.23 10.50 3.67
C ALA A 187 -16.08 11.10 4.80
N ALA A 188 -17.34 11.49 4.51
CA ALA A 188 -18.26 12.02 5.50
C ALA A 188 -18.61 11.02 6.63
N GLN A 189 -18.34 9.74 6.45
CA GLN A 189 -18.58 8.69 7.44
C GLN A 189 -17.36 8.43 8.34
N PHE A 190 -16.34 9.28 8.25
CA PHE A 190 -15.11 9.16 9.02
C PHE A 190 -14.74 10.48 9.69
N ASP A 191 -14.10 10.36 10.85
CA ASP A 191 -13.43 11.46 11.52
C ASP A 191 -11.91 11.34 11.29
N VAL A 192 -11.25 12.46 10.96
CA VAL A 192 -9.78 12.49 10.87
C VAL A 192 -9.22 12.35 12.29
N MET A 193 -8.32 11.38 12.49
CA MET A 193 -7.71 11.12 13.78
C MET A 193 -6.17 11.27 13.79
N LEU A 194 -5.55 11.25 12.62
CA LEU A 194 -4.11 11.34 12.47
C LEU A 194 -3.73 12.07 11.20
N SER A 195 -2.88 13.08 11.34
CA SER A 195 -2.21 13.73 10.21
C SER A 195 -0.72 13.39 10.22
N ALA A 196 -0.15 13.19 9.04
CA ALA A 196 1.28 12.92 8.89
C ALA A 196 2.11 14.14 9.27
N PRO A 197 3.23 13.97 10.00
CA PRO A 197 4.14 15.08 10.22
C PRO A 197 4.79 15.50 8.89
N PRO A 198 5.12 16.80 8.70
CA PRO A 198 5.62 17.32 7.42
C PRO A 198 6.78 16.54 6.83
N GLN A 199 7.71 16.06 7.66
CA GLN A 199 8.87 15.27 7.22
C GLN A 199 8.52 13.84 6.75
N ALA A 200 7.34 13.36 7.05
CA ALA A 200 6.83 12.05 6.61
C ALA A 200 5.90 12.14 5.40
N MET A 201 5.73 13.35 4.86
CA MET A 201 4.89 13.55 3.67
C MET A 201 5.50 12.92 2.44
N SER A 202 4.64 12.31 1.66
CA SER A 202 4.98 11.86 0.31
C SER A 202 5.08 13.04 -0.64
N VAL A 203 6.07 13.02 -1.52
CA VAL A 203 6.24 14.01 -2.60
C VAL A 203 5.34 13.74 -3.80
N ASP A 204 4.46 12.74 -3.71
CA ASP A 204 3.56 12.38 -4.80
C ASP A 204 2.52 13.47 -5.03
N GLY A 205 2.34 13.86 -6.29
CA GLY A 205 1.31 14.83 -6.69
C GLY A 205 -0.08 14.32 -6.32
N LYS A 206 -0.96 15.25 -5.91
CA LYS A 206 -2.38 14.98 -5.65
C LYS A 206 -3.23 15.32 -6.88
N PHE A 207 -4.20 14.48 -7.15
CA PHE A 207 -5.14 14.65 -8.26
C PHE A 207 -6.57 14.73 -7.71
N ASP A 208 -7.42 15.47 -8.41
CA ASP A 208 -8.84 15.62 -8.09
C ASP A 208 -9.67 14.43 -8.60
N ARG A 209 -11.00 14.54 -8.37
CA ARG A 209 -11.98 13.53 -8.82
C ARG A 209 -12.04 13.37 -10.35
N ASP A 210 -11.63 14.42 -11.09
CA ASP A 210 -11.55 14.42 -12.56
C ASP A 210 -10.17 13.96 -13.06
N ASN A 211 -9.32 13.44 -12.17
CA ASN A 211 -7.97 12.97 -12.47
C ASN A 211 -7.01 14.08 -12.91
N ARG A 212 -7.25 15.36 -12.54
CA ARG A 212 -6.40 16.50 -12.83
C ARG A 212 -5.48 16.79 -11.67
N LEU A 213 -4.23 17.15 -11.98
CA LEU A 213 -3.25 17.52 -10.96
C LEU A 213 -3.73 18.76 -10.18
N LEU A 214 -3.77 18.63 -8.86
CA LEU A 214 -3.98 19.74 -7.94
C LEU A 214 -2.64 20.43 -7.70
N LYS A 215 -2.55 21.72 -8.06
CA LYS A 215 -1.37 22.53 -7.82
C LYS A 215 -1.34 23.04 -6.39
N ASP A 216 -0.16 23.04 -5.78
CA ASP A 216 0.11 23.65 -4.47
C ASP A 216 -0.80 23.11 -3.33
N VAL A 217 -1.30 21.88 -3.46
CA VAL A 217 -2.13 21.23 -2.44
C VAL A 217 -1.26 20.38 -1.52
N GLN A 218 -1.31 20.71 -0.23
CA GLN A 218 -0.79 19.87 0.84
C GLN A 218 -1.95 19.11 1.48
N TYR A 219 -1.77 17.81 1.66
CA TYR A 219 -2.76 16.95 2.29
C TYR A 219 -2.08 16.01 3.26
N TYR A 220 -2.36 16.19 4.53
CA TYR A 220 -1.66 15.53 5.64
C TYR A 220 -2.44 14.40 6.29
N ASP A 221 -3.76 14.31 6.06
CA ASP A 221 -4.61 13.35 6.74
C ASP A 221 -4.33 11.93 6.25
N VAL A 222 -4.03 11.04 7.18
CA VAL A 222 -3.59 9.67 6.91
C VAL A 222 -4.27 8.62 7.79
N GLY A 223 -4.88 9.03 8.89
CA GLY A 223 -5.60 8.14 9.80
C GLY A 223 -7.03 8.63 10.02
N PHE A 224 -7.99 7.72 9.87
CA PHE A 224 -9.40 8.01 9.88
C PHE A 224 -10.13 6.99 10.75
N ARG A 225 -11.11 7.45 11.53
CA ARG A 225 -11.99 6.61 12.35
C ARG A 225 -13.37 6.56 11.74
N LYS A 226 -13.85 5.37 11.40
CA LYS A 226 -15.23 5.15 10.97
C LYS A 226 -16.19 5.50 12.10
N ARG A 227 -17.22 6.28 11.79
CA ARG A 227 -18.32 6.63 12.71
C ARG A 227 -19.24 5.47 12.99
#